data_39283b6a0b3bf68cc7d4284a2908c415
#
_entry.id   39283b6a0b3bf68cc7d4284a2908c415
#
_cell.length_a   1.000
_cell.length_b   1.000
_cell.length_c   1.000
_cell.angle_alpha   90.00
_cell.angle_beta   90.00
_cell.angle_gamma   90.00
#
_symmetry.space_group_name_H-M   'P 1'
#
loop_
_entity.id
_entity.type
_entity.pdbx_description
1 polymer ?
#
loop_
_entity_poly.entity_id
_entity_poly.type
_entity_poly.pdbx_seq_one_letter_code
_entity_poly.pdbx_strand_id
1 'polypeptide(L)'
;MGTVAILLASAATSIHASELDGDWARGDGNAKVRIAPCGENICATNTWIKPGTPREKAGDQLIMDIKPDAGGGYSGTAFDPQRDKSYRLSITISGSSMTTKGCIVAGLLCKGINWTRID
;
A
#
# COMPACT_ATOMS: atom_id res chain seq x y z
N MET A 1 -2.08 -35.19 37.50
CA MET A 1 -1.55 -34.53 37.20
C MET A 1 -1.50 -33.99 35.97
N GLY A 2 -2.03 -33.42 35.38
CA GLY A 2 -2.18 -33.04 34.18
C GLY A 2 -1.52 -31.82 33.86
N THR A 3 -0.83 -31.75 33.05
CA THR A 3 -0.17 -30.66 32.80
C THR A 3 -0.61 -30.15 31.63
N VAL A 4 -0.99 -29.11 31.45
CA VAL A 4 -1.42 -28.56 30.35
C VAL A 4 -0.48 -27.74 29.69
N ALA A 5 -0.22 -28.03 28.69
CA ALA A 5 0.69 -27.30 27.94
C ALA A 5 0.00 -26.28 27.28
N ILE A 6 0.08 -25.21 27.55
CA ILE A 6 -0.51 -24.22 26.89
C ILE A 6 0.24 -23.64 25.89
N LEU A 7 -0.04 -23.71 24.85
CA LEU A 7 0.49 -23.19 23.81
C LEU A 7 0.16 -21.97 23.47
N LEU A 8 0.70 -21.13 23.59
CA LEU A 8 0.47 -19.97 23.15
C LEU A 8 0.88 -19.69 21.90
N ALA A 9 0.25 -19.82 21.13
CA ALA A 9 0.43 -19.46 19.84
C ALA A 9 0.63 -18.08 19.85
N SER A 10 1.61 -17.63 19.76
CA SER A 10 1.80 -16.38 19.66
C SER A 10 1.27 -15.95 18.43
N ALA A 11 0.50 -15.24 18.47
CA ALA A 11 -0.03 -14.67 17.41
C ALA A 11 0.92 -13.87 16.76
N ALA A 12 1.52 -14.36 16.03
CA ALA A 12 2.38 -13.63 15.28
C ALA A 12 1.49 -12.87 14.46
N THR A 13 1.29 -11.77 14.76
CA THR A 13 0.52 -11.03 14.00
C THR A 13 1.01 -10.92 12.71
N SER A 14 0.37 -11.31 11.94
CA SER A 14 0.76 -11.21 10.65
C SER A 14 0.52 -9.89 10.24
N ILE A 15 1.35 -9.07 10.46
CA ILE A 15 1.27 -7.84 9.96
C ILE A 15 1.17 -7.89 8.54
N HIS A 16 1.47 -8.96 7.93
CA HIS A 16 1.50 -8.96 6.53
C HIS A 16 0.21 -9.37 5.97
N ALA A 17 -0.71 -9.71 6.70
CA ALA A 17 -1.91 -10.15 6.10
C ALA A 17 -2.85 -9.00 6.02
N SER A 18 -2.43 -7.92 5.53
CA SER A 18 -3.36 -6.81 5.39
C SER A 18 -4.13 -7.00 4.11
N GLU A 19 -5.30 -6.44 4.03
CA GLU A 19 -6.08 -6.50 2.84
C GLU A 19 -5.41 -5.75 1.72
N LEU A 20 -4.37 -4.99 1.99
CA LEU A 20 -3.69 -4.25 0.96
C LEU A 20 -2.73 -5.14 0.18
N ASP A 21 -2.23 -6.23 0.81
CA ASP A 21 -1.24 -7.05 0.14
C ASP A 21 -1.80 -7.68 -1.13
N GLY A 22 -1.03 -7.68 -2.15
CA GLY A 22 -1.41 -8.31 -3.41
C GLY A 22 -1.09 -7.46 -4.62
N ASP A 23 -1.66 -7.82 -5.75
CA ASP A 23 -1.42 -7.13 -7.01
C ASP A 23 -2.63 -6.29 -7.40
N TRP A 24 -2.36 -5.08 -7.84
CA TRP A 24 -3.40 -4.11 -8.15
C TRP A 24 -3.13 -3.45 -9.50
N ALA A 25 -4.19 -3.20 -10.25
CA ALA A 25 -4.09 -2.47 -11.51
C ALA A 25 -4.58 -1.04 -11.30
N ARG A 26 -3.83 -0.07 -11.78
CA ARG A 26 -4.19 1.34 -11.64
C ARG A 26 -5.34 1.65 -12.61
N GLY A 27 -6.25 2.47 -12.17
CA GLY A 27 -7.48 2.75 -12.93
C GLY A 27 -7.26 3.35 -14.30
N ASP A 28 -6.13 3.99 -14.55
CA ASP A 28 -5.85 4.57 -15.86
C ASP A 28 -5.30 3.50 -16.85
N GLY A 29 -5.07 2.28 -16.38
CA GLY A 29 -4.55 1.22 -17.24
C GLY A 29 -3.06 1.31 -17.52
N ASN A 30 -2.35 2.22 -16.88
CA ASN A 30 -0.94 2.46 -17.20
C ASN A 30 0.04 1.78 -16.24
N ALA A 31 -0.43 1.18 -15.19
CA ALA A 31 0.47 0.57 -14.21
C ALA A 31 -0.16 -0.60 -13.47
N LYS A 32 0.67 -1.52 -13.03
CA LYS A 32 0.29 -2.56 -12.09
C LYS A 32 1.30 -2.50 -10.96
N VAL A 33 0.85 -2.70 -9.74
CA VAL A 33 1.72 -2.64 -8.58
C VAL A 33 1.50 -3.85 -7.70
N ARG A 34 2.53 -4.21 -6.96
CA ARG A 34 2.41 -5.21 -5.92
C ARG A 34 2.61 -4.52 -4.59
N ILE A 35 1.69 -4.72 -3.67
CA ILE A 35 1.80 -4.21 -2.32
C ILE A 35 2.19 -5.36 -1.41
N ALA A 36 3.21 -5.17 -0.62
CA ALA A 36 3.73 -6.19 0.29
C ALA A 36 4.53 -5.54 1.42
N PRO A 37 4.71 -6.22 2.52
CA PRO A 37 5.53 -5.70 3.60
C PRO A 37 6.97 -5.52 3.15
N CYS A 38 7.63 -4.47 3.63
CA CYS A 38 9.04 -4.23 3.37
C CYS A 38 9.65 -3.66 4.64
N GLY A 39 10.23 -4.52 5.45
CA GLY A 39 10.75 -4.12 6.76
C GLY A 39 9.59 -3.76 7.66
N GLU A 40 9.65 -2.61 8.30
CA GLU A 40 8.59 -2.18 9.18
C GLU A 40 7.53 -1.41 8.44
N ASN A 41 7.68 -1.26 7.16
CA ASN A 41 6.74 -0.49 6.35
C ASN A 41 6.04 -1.39 5.34
N ILE A 42 5.28 -0.80 4.46
CA ILE A 42 4.60 -1.50 3.37
C ILE A 42 5.06 -0.83 2.10
N CYS A 43 5.45 -1.60 1.13
CA CYS A 43 5.90 -1.03 -0.13
C CYS A 43 4.94 -1.33 -1.26
N ALA A 44 4.76 -0.36 -2.14
CA ALA A 44 4.05 -0.57 -3.38
C ALA A 44 5.12 -0.48 -4.48
N THR A 45 5.28 -1.55 -5.23
CA THR A 45 6.31 -1.63 -6.25
C THR A 45 5.65 -1.75 -7.61
N ASN A 46 6.06 -0.93 -8.55
CA ASN A 46 5.54 -1.04 -9.92
C ASN A 46 6.03 -2.35 -10.52
N THR A 47 5.12 -3.24 -10.88
CA THR A 47 5.48 -4.49 -11.52
C THR A 47 5.38 -4.37 -13.04
N TRP A 48 4.59 -3.45 -13.52
CA TRP A 48 4.45 -3.20 -14.95
C TRP A 48 4.04 -1.76 -15.19
N ILE A 49 4.64 -1.14 -16.18
CA ILE A 49 4.28 0.20 -16.59
C ILE A 49 4.04 0.16 -18.08
N LYS A 50 2.93 0.73 -18.52
CA LYS A 50 2.61 0.73 -19.93
C LYS A 50 3.68 1.48 -20.69
N PRO A 51 4.19 0.91 -21.79
CA PRO A 51 5.22 1.58 -22.57
C PRO A 51 4.77 2.98 -22.99
N GLY A 52 5.68 3.92 -22.87
CA GLY A 52 5.36 5.31 -23.20
C GLY A 52 4.84 6.14 -22.04
N THR A 53 4.63 5.56 -20.88
CA THR A 53 4.20 6.35 -19.72
C THR A 53 5.39 7.11 -19.19
N PRO A 54 5.32 8.43 -19.14
CA PRO A 54 6.48 9.21 -18.76
C PRO A 54 6.79 9.12 -17.27
N ARG A 55 8.07 9.19 -16.97
CA ARG A 55 8.54 9.27 -15.57
C ARG A 55 8.21 8.10 -14.65
N GLU A 56 7.72 7.02 -15.15
CA GLU A 56 7.42 5.83 -14.34
C GLU A 56 8.11 4.62 -14.93
N LYS A 57 8.63 3.76 -14.08
CA LYS A 57 9.31 2.56 -14.51
C LYS A 57 8.95 1.38 -13.64
N ALA A 58 8.99 0.19 -14.19
CA ALA A 58 8.84 -1.02 -13.41
C ALA A 58 9.99 -1.05 -12.40
N GLY A 59 9.71 -1.46 -11.21
CA GLY A 59 10.70 -1.47 -10.13
C GLY A 59 10.67 -0.25 -9.22
N ASP A 60 10.04 0.85 -9.66
CA ASP A 60 9.92 2.02 -8.80
C ASP A 60 9.08 1.66 -7.59
N GLN A 61 9.45 2.16 -6.43
CA GLN A 61 8.76 1.84 -5.18
C GLN A 61 8.26 3.05 -4.46
N LEU A 62 7.15 2.89 -3.78
CA LEU A 62 6.64 3.85 -2.83
C LEU A 62 6.68 3.18 -1.47
N ILE A 63 7.31 3.79 -0.49
CA ILE A 63 7.44 3.23 0.84
C ILE A 63 6.38 3.87 1.73
N MET A 64 5.50 3.07 2.28
CA MET A 64 4.35 3.58 3.00
C MET A 64 4.44 3.26 4.49
N ASP A 65 4.32 4.30 5.31
CA ASP A 65 4.27 4.14 6.75
C ASP A 65 2.84 4.47 7.13
N ILE A 66 1.97 3.49 7.07
CA ILE A 66 0.54 3.68 7.25
C ILE A 66 0.00 2.69 8.26
N LYS A 67 -1.10 3.05 8.88
CA LYS A 67 -1.75 2.21 9.86
C LYS A 67 -3.25 2.29 9.67
N PRO A 68 -3.99 1.28 10.14
CA PRO A 68 -5.44 1.35 10.07
C PRO A 68 -5.93 2.60 10.78
N ASP A 69 -6.92 3.25 10.22
CA ASP A 69 -7.48 4.45 10.84
C ASP A 69 -8.91 4.20 11.28
N ALA A 70 -9.48 5.18 11.96
CA ALA A 70 -10.81 5.03 12.54
C ALA A 70 -11.91 4.89 11.50
N GLY A 71 -11.66 5.26 10.28
CA GLY A 71 -12.68 5.17 9.25
C GLY A 71 -12.70 3.85 8.52
N GLY A 72 -11.86 2.92 8.91
CA GLY A 72 -11.84 1.62 8.25
C GLY A 72 -10.85 1.50 7.12
N GLY A 73 -10.09 2.50 6.85
CA GLY A 73 -9.03 2.47 5.85
C GLY A 73 -7.68 2.56 6.50
N TYR A 74 -6.73 3.13 5.80
CA TYR A 74 -5.38 3.31 6.29
C TYR A 74 -4.94 4.73 6.04
N SER A 75 -4.09 5.25 6.88
CA SER A 75 -3.54 6.59 6.67
C SER A 75 -2.15 6.71 7.24
N GLY A 76 -1.40 7.65 6.77
CA GLY A 76 -0.05 7.92 7.20
C GLY A 76 0.71 8.68 6.15
N THR A 77 1.95 8.26 5.91
CA THR A 77 2.82 8.95 4.96
C THR A 77 3.38 7.96 3.96
N ALA A 78 3.80 8.47 2.83
CA ALA A 78 4.45 7.67 1.81
C ALA A 78 5.67 8.43 1.32
N PHE A 79 6.74 7.70 1.05
CA PHE A 79 7.97 8.28 0.53
C PHE A 79 8.30 7.66 -0.82
N ASP A 80 8.58 8.51 -1.79
CA ASP A 80 8.97 8.10 -3.13
C ASP A 80 10.46 8.35 -3.26
N PRO A 81 11.30 7.33 -3.08
CA PRO A 81 12.74 7.52 -3.14
C PRO A 81 13.26 7.88 -4.54
N GLN A 82 12.53 7.56 -5.57
CA GLN A 82 13.00 7.86 -6.91
C GLN A 82 12.93 9.36 -7.17
N ARG A 83 11.96 10.06 -6.56
CA ARG A 83 11.79 11.49 -6.74
C ARG A 83 12.10 12.28 -5.48
N ASP A 84 12.47 11.59 -4.40
CA ASP A 84 12.78 12.20 -3.11
C ASP A 84 11.59 13.09 -2.68
N LYS A 85 10.41 12.54 -2.69
CA LYS A 85 9.20 13.26 -2.28
C LYS A 85 8.41 12.47 -1.28
N SER A 86 7.80 13.17 -0.33
CA SER A 86 6.94 12.57 0.67
C SER A 86 5.52 13.07 0.51
N TYR A 87 4.57 12.22 0.82
CA TYR A 87 3.17 12.53 0.68
C TYR A 87 2.43 12.13 1.95
N ARG A 88 1.30 12.78 2.18
CA ARG A 88 0.39 12.32 3.18
C ARG A 88 -0.51 11.37 2.42
N LEU A 89 -0.76 10.19 2.92
CA LEU A 89 -1.48 9.17 2.17
C LEU A 89 -2.68 8.66 2.95
N SER A 90 -3.80 8.51 2.26
CA SER A 90 -4.94 7.79 2.83
C SER A 90 -5.40 6.76 1.82
N ILE A 91 -5.87 5.62 2.30
CA ILE A 91 -6.31 4.51 1.48
C ILE A 91 -7.63 4.02 1.99
N THR A 92 -8.58 3.84 1.10
CA THR A 92 -9.81 3.17 1.43
C THR A 92 -9.90 1.93 0.57
N ILE A 93 -10.40 0.85 1.11
CA ILE A 93 -10.43 -0.38 0.38
C ILE A 93 -11.77 -1.06 0.60
N SER A 94 -12.31 -1.65 -0.42
CA SER A 94 -13.58 -2.31 -0.34
C SER A 94 -13.54 -3.50 -1.29
N GLY A 95 -13.25 -4.69 -0.77
CA GLY A 95 -13.14 -5.89 -1.58
C GLY A 95 -12.02 -5.79 -2.60
N SER A 96 -12.37 -5.80 -3.87
CA SER A 96 -11.41 -5.73 -4.95
C SER A 96 -11.11 -4.31 -5.39
N SER A 97 -11.66 -3.31 -4.72
CA SER A 97 -11.46 -1.93 -5.10
C SER A 97 -10.66 -1.18 -4.04
N MET A 98 -9.81 -0.32 -4.45
CA MET A 98 -9.01 0.49 -3.55
C MET A 98 -8.91 1.90 -4.12
N THR A 99 -8.96 2.90 -3.25
CA THR A 99 -8.71 4.28 -3.66
C THR A 99 -7.59 4.82 -2.79
N THR A 100 -6.58 5.38 -3.41
CA THR A 100 -5.50 6.02 -2.69
C THR A 100 -5.57 7.52 -2.93
N LYS A 101 -5.24 8.31 -1.91
CA LYS A 101 -5.22 9.74 -2.06
C LYS A 101 -3.92 10.23 -1.46
N GLY A 102 -3.09 10.79 -2.28
CA GLY A 102 -1.81 11.34 -1.86
C GLY A 102 -1.87 12.86 -1.90
N CYS A 103 -1.39 13.50 -0.86
CA CYS A 103 -1.43 14.95 -0.74
C CYS A 103 -0.06 15.52 -0.41
N ILE A 104 0.26 16.68 -0.97
CA ILE A 104 1.49 17.38 -0.67
C ILE A 104 1.14 18.77 -0.18
N VAL A 105 2.14 19.48 0.29
CA VAL A 105 1.98 20.84 0.77
C VAL A 105 0.85 20.95 1.77
N ALA A 106 1.05 20.38 2.92
CA ALA A 106 0.11 20.47 4.04
C ALA A 106 -1.31 20.04 3.65
N GLY A 107 -1.41 19.13 2.71
CA GLY A 107 -2.71 18.60 2.34
C GLY A 107 -3.48 19.43 1.34
N LEU A 108 -2.87 20.47 0.78
CA LEU A 108 -3.57 21.32 -0.16
C LEU A 108 -3.64 20.79 -1.57
N LEU A 109 -2.69 19.97 -1.99
CA LEU A 109 -2.72 19.42 -3.33
C LEU A 109 -2.82 17.90 -3.22
N CYS A 110 -3.94 17.38 -3.58
CA CYS A 110 -4.22 15.95 -3.45
C CYS A 110 -4.56 15.31 -4.78
N LYS A 111 -4.17 14.06 -4.94
CA LYS A 111 -4.51 13.31 -6.14
C LYS A 111 -5.08 11.97 -5.72
N GLY A 112 -6.25 11.64 -6.21
CA GLY A 112 -6.88 10.36 -5.95
C GLY A 112 -6.67 9.40 -7.10
N ILE A 113 -6.43 8.14 -6.79
CA ILE A 113 -6.22 7.11 -7.79
C ILE A 113 -7.05 5.90 -7.39
N ASN A 114 -7.72 5.31 -8.37
CA ASN A 114 -8.50 4.10 -8.14
C ASN A 114 -7.72 2.89 -8.62
N TRP A 115 -7.85 1.79 -7.91
CA TRP A 115 -7.13 0.55 -8.23
C TRP A 115 -8.09 -0.62 -8.14
N THR A 116 -7.82 -1.66 -8.90
CA THR A 116 -8.60 -2.89 -8.88
C THR A 116 -7.65 -4.06 -8.62
N ARG A 117 -8.05 -4.96 -7.73
CA ARG A 117 -7.22 -6.12 -7.42
C ARG A 117 -7.20 -7.06 -8.60
N ILE A 118 -6.02 -7.55 -8.94
CA ILE A 118 -5.89 -8.43 -10.09
C ILE A 118 -5.27 -9.77 -9.75
N ASP A 119 -5.05 -10.09 -8.50
CA ASP A 119 -4.50 -11.41 -8.15
C ASP A 119 -5.55 -12.38 -7.61
#